data_38b3dba13d39d2efed118d48c772ce4b
#
_entry.id   38b3dba13d39d2efed118d48c772ce4b
#
_cell.length_a   1.000
_cell.length_b   1.000
_cell.length_c   1.000
_cell.angle_alpha   90.00
_cell.angle_beta   90.00
_cell.angle_gamma   90.00
#
_symmetry.space_group_name_H-M   'P 1'
#
loop_
_entity.id
_entity.type
_entity.pdbx_description
1 polymer ?
#
loop_
_entity_poly.entity_id
_entity_poly.type
_entity_poly.pdbx_seq_one_letter_code
_entity_poly.pdbx_strand_id
1 'polypeptide(L)'
;MKTKINEQIIGELFTTLTERKNSSVQKSYTSYLNKNPELLAKKIVEESSELIIDFIKKNKEGVIKESSDLLYHLLVIWISIGIEPEEIWHELSSRRSISGLQEKKNRGKK
;
A
#
# COMPACT_ATOMS: atom_id res chain seq x y z
N MET A 1 4.09 -5.50 -27.58
CA MET A 1 4.40 -6.58 -26.63
C MET A 1 3.49 -6.47 -25.42
N LYS A 2 2.84 -7.55 -25.03
CA LYS A 2 1.95 -7.53 -23.89
C LYS A 2 2.76 -7.61 -22.59
N THR A 3 2.55 -6.66 -21.69
CA THR A 3 3.13 -6.70 -20.35
C THR A 3 2.44 -7.80 -19.56
N LYS A 4 3.21 -8.67 -18.93
CA LYS A 4 2.64 -9.65 -18.02
C LYS A 4 2.07 -8.93 -16.79
N ILE A 5 0.88 -9.36 -16.38
CA ILE A 5 0.27 -8.85 -15.15
C ILE A 5 0.78 -9.70 -14.00
N ASN A 6 1.69 -9.14 -13.22
CA ASN A 6 2.29 -9.84 -12.09
C ASN A 6 2.71 -8.80 -11.02
N GLU A 7 3.53 -9.22 -10.07
CA GLU A 7 3.97 -8.39 -8.96
C GLU A 7 4.74 -7.13 -9.39
N GLN A 8 5.25 -7.10 -10.62
CA GLN A 8 5.94 -5.92 -11.13
C GLN A 8 5.00 -4.73 -11.28
N ILE A 9 3.68 -4.98 -11.29
CA ILE A 9 2.70 -3.90 -11.38
C ILE A 9 2.85 -2.90 -10.24
N ILE A 10 3.30 -3.35 -9.06
CA ILE A 10 3.48 -2.46 -7.92
C ILE A 10 4.54 -1.41 -8.21
N GLY A 11 5.68 -1.81 -8.75
CA GLY A 11 6.75 -0.88 -9.12
C GLY A 11 6.34 0.07 -10.23
N GLU A 12 5.63 -0.44 -11.22
CA GLU A 12 5.13 0.38 -12.33
C GLU A 12 4.13 1.42 -11.83
N LEU A 13 3.21 0.99 -10.98
CA LEU A 13 2.23 1.90 -10.38
C LEU A 13 2.91 2.94 -9.52
N PHE A 14 3.90 2.54 -8.71
CA PHE A 14 4.65 3.46 -7.88
C PHE A 14 5.29 4.57 -8.73
N THR A 15 5.90 4.21 -9.86
CA THR A 15 6.50 5.17 -10.77
C THR A 15 5.43 6.14 -11.30
N THR A 16 4.29 5.61 -11.73
CA THR A 16 3.19 6.43 -12.25
C THR A 16 2.70 7.42 -11.19
N LEU A 17 2.50 6.94 -9.96
CA LEU A 17 2.00 7.78 -8.88
C LEU A 17 3.03 8.84 -8.46
N THR A 18 4.31 8.50 -8.51
CA THR A 18 5.38 9.46 -8.23
C THR A 18 5.33 10.62 -9.22
N GLU A 19 5.11 10.32 -10.49
CA GLU A 19 4.98 11.35 -11.52
C GLU A 19 3.78 12.24 -11.27
N ARG A 20 2.66 11.65 -10.81
CA ARG A 20 1.43 12.38 -10.55
C ARG A 20 1.48 13.23 -9.28
N LYS A 21 2.41 12.95 -8.38
CA LYS A 21 2.56 13.71 -7.13
C LYS A 21 2.64 15.21 -7.38
N ASN A 22 3.33 15.60 -8.45
CA ASN A 22 3.58 16.99 -8.78
C ASN A 22 2.57 17.57 -9.76
N SER A 23 1.52 16.83 -10.10
CA SER A 23 0.46 17.32 -10.97
C SER A 23 -0.45 18.29 -10.22
N SER A 24 -1.26 19.03 -10.95
CA SER A 24 -2.24 19.90 -10.30
C SER A 24 -3.28 19.05 -9.58
N VAL A 25 -3.76 19.54 -8.44
CA VAL A 25 -4.76 18.84 -7.62
C VAL A 25 -6.02 18.54 -8.42
N GLN A 26 -6.41 19.44 -9.34
CA GLN A 26 -7.59 19.22 -10.16
C GLN A 26 -7.43 18.09 -11.17
N LYS A 27 -6.19 17.70 -11.47
CA LYS A 27 -5.91 16.70 -12.51
C LYS A 27 -5.50 15.35 -11.95
N SER A 28 -5.24 15.26 -10.66
CA SER A 28 -4.70 14.03 -10.08
C SER A 28 -5.18 13.81 -8.66
N TYR A 29 -5.86 12.67 -8.47
CA TYR A 29 -6.28 12.22 -7.16
C TYR A 29 -5.05 11.98 -6.27
N THR A 30 -3.97 11.44 -6.85
CA THR A 30 -2.72 11.20 -6.12
C THR A 30 -2.14 12.50 -5.56
N SER A 31 -2.12 13.55 -6.38
CA SER A 31 -1.65 14.85 -5.93
C SER A 31 -2.53 15.42 -4.81
N TYR A 32 -3.84 15.24 -4.94
CA TYR A 32 -4.78 15.69 -3.93
C TYR A 32 -4.53 14.98 -2.59
N LEU A 33 -4.40 13.65 -2.62
CA LEU A 33 -4.13 12.86 -1.41
C LEU A 33 -2.78 13.23 -0.79
N ASN A 34 -1.78 13.45 -1.63
CA ASN A 34 -0.44 13.77 -1.15
C ASN A 34 -0.42 15.09 -0.39
N LYS A 35 -1.34 16.01 -0.72
CA LYS A 35 -1.46 17.30 -0.03
C LYS A 35 -2.46 17.27 1.12
N ASN A 36 -3.12 16.13 1.33
CA ASN A 36 -4.14 15.98 2.37
C ASN A 36 -3.86 14.71 3.18
N PRO A 37 -2.80 14.71 4.01
CA PRO A 37 -2.39 13.48 4.72
C PRO A 37 -3.47 12.94 5.67
N GLU A 38 -4.29 13.79 6.25
CA GLU A 38 -5.35 13.33 7.14
C GLU A 38 -6.42 12.55 6.37
N LEU A 39 -6.75 13.00 5.14
CA LEU A 39 -7.68 12.30 4.29
C LEU A 39 -7.10 10.96 3.86
N LEU A 40 -5.82 10.93 3.51
CA LEU A 40 -5.13 9.70 3.13
C LEU A 40 -5.18 8.68 4.27
N ALA A 41 -4.87 9.12 5.49
CA ALA A 41 -4.94 8.26 6.67
C ALA A 41 -6.36 7.72 6.87
N LYS A 42 -7.37 8.57 6.71
CA LYS A 42 -8.76 8.16 6.84
C LYS A 42 -9.14 7.11 5.81
N LYS A 43 -8.67 7.25 4.58
CA LYS A 43 -8.92 6.26 3.51
C LYS A 43 -8.35 4.90 3.87
N ILE A 44 -7.16 4.86 4.44
CA ILE A 44 -6.54 3.60 4.88
C ILE A 44 -7.41 2.92 5.94
N VAL A 45 -7.90 3.68 6.92
CA VAL A 45 -8.76 3.12 7.96
C VAL A 45 -10.07 2.57 7.36
N GLU A 46 -10.70 3.34 6.48
CA GLU A 46 -11.95 2.91 5.85
C GLU A 46 -11.77 1.61 5.06
N GLU A 47 -10.71 1.54 4.26
CA GLU A 47 -10.48 0.37 3.41
C GLU A 47 -10.05 -0.85 4.21
N SER A 48 -9.32 -0.65 5.29
CA SER A 48 -8.96 -1.74 6.19
C SER A 48 -10.22 -2.32 6.84
N SER A 49 -11.16 -1.46 7.25
CA SER A 49 -12.42 -1.89 7.83
C SER A 49 -13.26 -2.67 6.84
N GLU A 50 -13.37 -2.17 5.62
CA GLU A 50 -14.13 -2.84 4.56
C GLU A 50 -13.50 -4.19 4.18
N LEU A 51 -12.17 -4.23 4.14
CA LEU A 51 -11.44 -5.47 3.87
C LEU A 51 -11.77 -6.53 4.92
N ILE A 52 -11.75 -6.15 6.19
CA ILE A 52 -12.02 -7.08 7.29
C ILE A 52 -13.47 -7.59 7.21
N ILE A 53 -14.41 -6.72 6.92
CA ILE A 53 -15.81 -7.12 6.77
C ILE A 53 -15.96 -8.14 5.64
N ASP A 54 -15.36 -7.85 4.49
CA ASP A 54 -15.43 -8.76 3.34
C ASP A 54 -14.71 -10.08 3.63
N PHE A 55 -13.61 -10.03 4.36
CA PHE A 55 -12.89 -11.23 4.76
C PHE A 55 -13.73 -12.13 5.65
N ILE A 56 -14.38 -11.55 6.66
CA ILE A 56 -15.24 -12.31 7.58
C ILE A 56 -16.41 -12.93 6.84
N LYS A 57 -16.98 -12.21 5.87
CA LYS A 57 -18.08 -12.70 5.05
C LYS A 57 -17.63 -13.68 3.97
N LYS A 58 -16.33 -13.90 3.83
CA LYS A 58 -15.74 -14.73 2.78
C LYS A 58 -16.11 -14.23 1.38
N ASN A 59 -16.26 -12.92 1.25
CA ASN A 59 -16.54 -12.28 -0.04
C ASN A 59 -15.21 -12.05 -0.78
N LYS A 60 -14.86 -13.03 -1.60
CA LYS A 60 -13.57 -13.03 -2.29
C LYS A 60 -13.39 -11.82 -3.20
N GLU A 61 -14.42 -11.46 -3.96
CA GLU A 61 -14.33 -10.30 -4.86
C GLU A 61 -14.12 -9.01 -4.09
N GLY A 62 -14.81 -8.85 -2.96
CA GLY A 62 -14.63 -7.69 -2.11
C GLY A 62 -13.22 -7.61 -1.54
N VAL A 63 -12.67 -8.74 -1.09
CA VAL A 63 -11.30 -8.78 -0.58
C VAL A 63 -10.29 -8.36 -1.64
N ILE A 64 -10.47 -8.84 -2.87
CA ILE A 64 -9.58 -8.46 -3.98
C ILE A 64 -9.65 -6.96 -4.23
N LYS A 65 -10.84 -6.42 -4.31
CA LYS A 65 -11.04 -4.99 -4.57
C LYS A 65 -10.45 -4.13 -3.46
N GLU A 66 -10.77 -4.44 -2.21
CA GLU A 66 -10.30 -3.65 -1.08
C GLU A 66 -8.81 -3.80 -0.86
N SER A 67 -8.24 -4.98 -1.16
CA SER A 67 -6.79 -5.17 -1.11
C SER A 67 -6.08 -4.27 -2.12
N SER A 68 -6.67 -4.15 -3.32
CA SER A 68 -6.12 -3.29 -4.37
C SER A 68 -6.16 -1.82 -3.96
N ASP A 69 -7.31 -1.38 -3.41
CA ASP A 69 -7.45 -0.01 -2.94
C ASP A 69 -6.48 0.30 -1.81
N LEU A 70 -6.32 -0.64 -0.89
CA LEU A 70 -5.41 -0.48 0.24
C LEU A 70 -3.97 -0.36 -0.23
N LEU A 71 -3.54 -1.22 -1.16
CA LEU A 71 -2.20 -1.15 -1.72
C LEU A 71 -1.96 0.18 -2.43
N TYR A 72 -2.94 0.66 -3.19
CA TYR A 72 -2.84 1.95 -3.86
C TYR A 72 -2.54 3.06 -2.85
N HIS A 73 -3.32 3.12 -1.78
CA HIS A 73 -3.14 4.16 -0.78
C HIS A 73 -1.85 4.00 0.02
N LEU A 74 -1.39 2.76 0.23
CA LEU A 74 -0.09 2.52 0.84
C LEU A 74 1.03 3.11 -0.01
N LEU A 75 0.96 2.92 -1.33
CA LEU A 75 1.96 3.50 -2.24
C LEU A 75 1.98 5.03 -2.13
N VAL A 76 0.81 5.64 -2.02
CA VAL A 76 0.73 7.11 -1.86
C VAL A 76 1.38 7.53 -0.54
N ILE A 77 1.18 6.77 0.54
CA ILE A 77 1.84 7.05 1.82
C ILE A 77 3.36 7.01 1.65
N TRP A 78 3.88 5.95 1.01
CA TRP A 78 5.32 5.83 0.80
C TRP A 78 5.86 7.04 0.05
N ILE A 79 5.19 7.41 -1.04
CA ILE A 79 5.60 8.56 -1.84
C ILE A 79 5.60 9.84 -1.02
N SER A 80 4.60 10.03 -0.16
CA SER A 80 4.46 11.27 0.60
C SER A 80 5.57 11.49 1.63
N ILE A 81 6.19 10.41 2.12
CA ILE A 81 7.27 10.52 3.10
C ILE A 81 8.61 10.01 2.59
N GLY A 82 8.72 9.80 1.27
CA GLY A 82 10.00 9.49 0.64
C GLY A 82 10.48 8.06 0.81
N ILE A 83 9.57 7.10 0.95
CA ILE A 83 9.93 5.67 1.04
C ILE A 83 9.91 5.07 -0.36
N GLU A 84 10.96 4.31 -0.70
CA GLU A 84 11.02 3.55 -1.95
C GLU A 84 10.52 2.12 -1.70
N PRO A 85 9.88 1.48 -2.68
CA PRO A 85 9.40 0.10 -2.50
C PRO A 85 10.47 -0.88 -2.07
N GLU A 86 11.71 -0.67 -2.49
CA GLU A 86 12.82 -1.54 -2.14
C GLU A 86 13.04 -1.60 -0.63
N GLU A 87 12.76 -0.51 0.08
CA GLU A 87 12.88 -0.49 1.54
C GLU A 87 11.87 -1.44 2.18
N ILE A 88 10.67 -1.53 1.60
CA ILE A 88 9.65 -2.47 2.07
C ILE A 88 10.07 -3.91 1.76
N TRP A 89 10.61 -4.13 0.54
CA TRP A 89 11.06 -5.47 0.15
C TRP A 89 12.19 -5.95 1.05
N HIS A 90 13.11 -5.06 1.42
CA HIS A 90 14.20 -5.38 2.35
C HIS A 90 13.66 -5.80 3.71
N GLU A 91 12.69 -5.06 4.24
CA GLU A 91 12.11 -5.39 5.53
C GLU A 91 11.39 -6.75 5.48
N LEU A 92 10.63 -6.99 4.42
CA LEU A 92 9.95 -8.27 4.26
C LEU A 92 10.94 -9.42 4.11
N SER A 93 12.03 -9.19 3.37
CA SER A 93 13.06 -10.21 3.19
C SER A 93 13.72 -10.58 4.51
N SER A 94 13.97 -9.59 5.36
CA SER A 94 14.60 -9.86 6.67
C SER A 94 13.70 -10.67 7.58
N ARG A 95 12.38 -10.60 7.40
CA ARG A 95 11.44 -11.37 8.20
C ARG A 95 11.19 -12.77 7.68
N ARG A 96 11.56 -13.03 6.44
CA ARG A 96 11.24 -14.30 5.76
C ARG A 96 11.85 -15.52 6.44
N SER A 97 13.02 -15.36 7.04
CA SER A 97 13.73 -16.46 7.71
C SER A 97 13.41 -16.58 9.19
N ILE A 98 12.53 -15.71 9.72
CA ILE A 98 12.16 -15.69 11.13
C ILE A 98 10.67 -16.01 11.25
N SER A 99 10.30 -16.94 12.17
CA SER A 99 8.89 -17.24 12.38
C SER A 99 8.15 -16.02 12.92
N GLY A 100 6.84 -15.94 12.64
CA GLY A 100 6.03 -14.83 13.12
C GLY A 100 6.09 -14.66 14.63
N LEU A 101 6.14 -15.76 15.36
CA LEU A 101 6.24 -15.74 16.81
C LEU A 101 7.58 -15.18 17.27
N GLN A 102 8.67 -15.58 16.63
CA GLN A 102 10.01 -15.12 16.95
C GLN A 102 10.14 -13.62 16.67
N GLU A 103 9.59 -13.17 15.56
CA GLU A 103 9.61 -11.75 15.18
C GLU A 103 8.87 -10.91 16.20
N LYS A 104 7.72 -11.41 16.69
CA LYS A 104 6.94 -10.73 17.72
C LYS A 104 7.74 -10.57 19.00
N LYS A 105 8.48 -11.61 19.42
CA LYS A 105 9.35 -11.53 20.59
C LYS A 105 10.44 -10.48 20.42
N ASN A 106 11.05 -10.42 19.23
CA ASN A 106 12.10 -9.46 18.96
C ASN A 106 11.59 -8.03 19.08
N ARG A 107 10.39 -7.76 18.60
CA ARG A 107 9.79 -6.43 18.71
C ARG A 107 9.48 -6.06 20.16
N GLY A 108 9.12 -7.04 20.98
CA GLY A 108 8.81 -6.80 22.38
C GLY A 108 10.01 -6.53 23.26
N LYS A 109 11.22 -6.69 22.72
CA LYS A 109 12.47 -6.53 23.48
C LYS A 109 13.11 -5.15 23.37
N LYS A 110 12.39 -4.17 22.95
CA LYS A 110 12.92 -2.80 22.85
C LYS A 110 13.29 -2.23 24.21
#